data_aca2491175ff4ae3e25531fa28332175
#
_entry.id   aca2491175ff4ae3e25531fa28332175
#
_cell.length_a   1.000
_cell.length_b   1.000
_cell.length_c   1.000
_cell.angle_alpha   90.00
_cell.angle_beta   90.00
_cell.angle_gamma   90.00
#
_symmetry.space_group_name_H-M   'P 1'
#
loop_
_entity.id
_entity.type
_entity.pdbx_description
1 polymer ?
#
loop_
_entity_poly.entity_id
_entity_poly.type
_entity_poly.pdbx_seq_one_letter_code
_entity_poly.pdbx_strand_id
1 'polypeptide(L)'
;MAKYKCPTLGDCDRANAAEVFERAPGEDLKCPGCATLLEAQAGAPGGSTRNKLMLPLAVVAVLVAGAGGYLFLQGAPVPDASEAMLAAPAQSAAAVAVADSSSAAPAPQAASIGISPSEADTAALRQQGEKQLLDGEASAAEASGNQAAANEMMKIAIARMAQGKLDEAEKELLAARARAPKQPLVYYNMAVLRLKQSRTDDALKEFEGAFLAGFTHFNEMDADTDLAVLRQDPRFAKLIAQYRPKGA
;
A
#
# COMPACT_ATOMS: atom_id res chain seq x y z
N MET A 1 -22.07 28.64 -1.12
CA MET A 1 -21.92 27.30 -1.72
C MET A 1 -20.46 26.91 -1.59
N ALA A 2 -20.18 25.69 -1.17
CA ALA A 2 -18.81 25.19 -1.09
C ALA A 2 -18.44 24.51 -2.42
N LYS A 3 -17.17 24.60 -2.79
CA LYS A 3 -16.64 24.00 -4.03
C LYS A 3 -15.97 22.68 -3.73
N TYR A 4 -16.27 21.69 -4.56
CA TYR A 4 -15.79 20.32 -4.41
C TYR A 4 -15.20 19.80 -5.71
N LYS A 5 -14.28 18.85 -5.62
CA LYS A 5 -13.71 18.11 -6.77
C LYS A 5 -13.84 16.61 -6.54
N CYS A 6 -13.92 15.87 -7.64
CA CYS A 6 -13.84 14.42 -7.57
C CYS A 6 -12.36 13.99 -7.43
N PRO A 7 -12.01 13.14 -6.43
CA PRO A 7 -10.63 12.72 -6.19
C PRO A 7 -10.14 11.60 -7.11
N THR A 8 -11.04 10.92 -7.83
CA THR A 8 -10.73 9.75 -8.68
C THR A 8 -10.16 10.14 -10.05
N LEU A 9 -8.98 10.77 -10.06
CA LEU A 9 -8.23 11.03 -11.30
C LEU A 9 -7.84 9.68 -11.95
N GLY A 10 -8.10 9.57 -13.24
CA GLY A 10 -7.86 8.36 -14.03
C GLY A 10 -9.09 7.48 -14.24
N ASP A 11 -9.97 7.37 -13.25
CA ASP A 11 -11.14 6.48 -13.29
C ASP A 11 -12.48 7.22 -13.46
N CYS A 12 -12.46 8.55 -13.53
CA CYS A 12 -13.66 9.37 -13.67
C CYS A 12 -13.44 10.51 -14.66
N ASP A 13 -14.22 10.54 -15.73
CA ASP A 13 -14.14 11.58 -16.77
C ASP A 13 -14.29 13.00 -16.21
N ARG A 14 -15.12 13.17 -15.18
CA ARG A 14 -15.34 14.47 -14.54
C ARG A 14 -14.14 14.90 -13.68
N ALA A 15 -13.46 13.92 -13.04
CA ALA A 15 -12.21 14.19 -12.34
C ALA A 15 -11.09 14.54 -13.33
N ASN A 16 -11.01 13.83 -14.45
CA ASN A 16 -10.03 14.06 -15.52
C ASN A 16 -10.25 15.42 -16.19
N ALA A 17 -11.50 15.87 -16.29
CA ALA A 17 -11.86 17.20 -16.78
C ALA A 17 -11.64 18.32 -15.74
N ALA A 18 -11.16 17.99 -14.54
CA ALA A 18 -11.00 18.92 -13.40
C ALA A 18 -12.29 19.68 -13.06
N GLU A 19 -13.46 19.06 -13.23
CA GLU A 19 -14.77 19.69 -12.99
C GLU A 19 -14.94 20.04 -11.52
N VAL A 20 -15.40 21.26 -11.25
CA VAL A 20 -15.69 21.77 -9.91
C VAL A 20 -17.18 21.76 -9.68
N PHE A 21 -17.60 21.11 -8.60
CA PHE A 21 -19.01 21.01 -8.19
C PHE A 21 -19.31 22.02 -7.09
N GLU A 22 -20.31 22.87 -7.25
CA GLU A 22 -20.83 23.72 -6.20
C GLU A 22 -21.98 23.01 -5.50
N ARG A 23 -21.89 22.84 -4.16
CA ARG A 23 -22.90 22.18 -3.34
C ARG A 23 -23.33 23.06 -2.19
N ALA A 24 -24.64 23.04 -1.90
CA ALA A 24 -25.21 23.69 -0.73
C ALA A 24 -25.06 22.77 0.52
N PRO A 25 -25.11 23.32 1.75
CA PRO A 25 -25.13 22.51 2.96
C PRO A 25 -26.31 21.54 2.95
N GLY A 26 -26.05 20.24 3.08
CA GLY A 26 -27.06 19.17 3.09
C GLY A 26 -27.32 18.49 1.75
N GLU A 27 -26.69 18.93 0.65
CA GLU A 27 -26.75 18.22 -0.63
C GLU A 27 -25.83 16.98 -0.65
N ASP A 28 -26.19 15.99 -1.48
CA ASP A 28 -25.37 14.79 -1.66
C ASP A 28 -23.99 15.16 -2.24
N LEU A 29 -22.95 14.78 -1.52
CA LEU A 29 -21.55 15.04 -1.87
C LEU A 29 -20.95 13.94 -2.76
N LYS A 30 -21.77 13.17 -3.47
CA LYS A 30 -21.27 12.14 -4.41
C LYS A 30 -21.05 12.72 -5.81
N CYS A 31 -19.96 12.25 -6.43
CA CYS A 31 -19.68 12.57 -7.83
C CYS A 31 -20.74 11.95 -8.75
N PRO A 32 -21.37 12.73 -9.65
CA PRO A 32 -22.40 12.20 -10.56
C PRO A 32 -21.82 11.27 -11.65
N GLY A 33 -20.50 11.19 -11.79
CA GLY A 33 -19.85 10.30 -12.76
C GLY A 33 -19.43 8.94 -12.20
N CYS A 34 -18.94 8.89 -10.94
CA CYS A 34 -18.40 7.67 -10.34
C CYS A 34 -18.92 7.36 -8.94
N ALA A 35 -19.89 8.14 -8.43
CA ALA A 35 -20.48 8.01 -7.10
C ALA A 35 -19.49 8.11 -5.91
N THR A 36 -18.23 8.45 -6.15
CA THR A 36 -17.23 8.68 -5.09
C THR A 36 -17.51 9.98 -4.35
N LEU A 37 -17.20 10.04 -3.06
CA LEU A 37 -17.36 11.23 -2.24
C LEU A 37 -16.50 12.37 -2.78
N LEU A 38 -17.08 13.53 -2.96
CA LEU A 38 -16.38 14.74 -3.43
C LEU A 38 -15.54 15.35 -2.32
N GLU A 39 -14.34 15.80 -2.64
CA GLU A 39 -13.45 16.51 -1.72
C GLU A 39 -13.66 18.02 -1.79
N ALA A 40 -13.73 18.66 -0.61
CA ALA A 40 -13.83 20.11 -0.53
C ALA A 40 -12.56 20.78 -1.07
N GLN A 41 -12.72 21.70 -2.01
CA GLN A 41 -11.61 22.52 -2.48
C GLN A 41 -11.38 23.63 -1.46
N ALA A 42 -10.22 23.58 -0.76
CA ALA A 42 -9.82 24.68 0.11
C ALA A 42 -9.71 25.96 -0.75
N GLY A 43 -10.58 26.91 -0.50
CA GLY A 43 -10.50 28.22 -1.14
C GLY A 43 -9.15 28.83 -0.85
N ALA A 44 -8.51 29.40 -1.86
CA ALA A 44 -7.30 30.21 -1.66
C ALA A 44 -7.58 31.23 -0.55
N PRO A 45 -6.64 31.45 0.40
CA PRO A 45 -6.84 32.41 1.48
C PRO A 45 -6.90 33.82 0.90
N GLY A 46 -8.12 34.31 0.69
CA GLY A 46 -8.41 35.71 0.53
C GLY A 46 -8.08 36.40 1.85
N GLY A 47 -7.08 37.28 1.83
CA GLY A 47 -6.64 38.00 3.02
C GLY A 47 -7.74 38.84 3.62
N SER A 48 -7.96 38.71 4.93
CA SER A 48 -8.47 39.79 5.79
C SER A 48 -8.18 39.47 7.26
N THR A 49 -7.25 40.23 7.79
CA THR A 49 -7.15 40.87 9.13
C THR A 49 -7.80 40.16 10.35
N ARG A 50 -6.90 39.87 11.30
CA ARG A 50 -7.06 40.05 12.76
C ARG A 50 -8.30 39.48 13.42
N ASN A 51 -8.15 38.35 14.12
CA ASN A 51 -8.49 38.32 15.55
C ASN A 51 -7.70 37.21 16.24
N LYS A 52 -6.79 37.62 17.10
CA LYS A 52 -6.15 36.78 18.11
C LYS A 52 -7.17 36.45 19.18
N LEU A 53 -7.04 35.26 19.74
CA LEU A 53 -7.65 34.81 20.99
C LEU A 53 -9.10 34.29 20.89
N MET A 54 -9.20 32.96 20.69
CA MET A 54 -10.13 32.11 21.44
C MET A 54 -9.72 30.66 21.16
N LEU A 55 -9.00 30.02 22.10
CA LEU A 55 -8.86 28.57 22.18
C LEU A 55 -10.27 28.00 22.50
N PRO A 56 -10.81 27.06 21.74
CA PRO A 56 -11.96 26.32 22.23
C PRO A 56 -11.50 25.17 23.13
N LEU A 57 -11.92 25.23 24.35
CA LEU A 57 -11.96 24.20 25.40
C LEU A 57 -12.89 23.05 24.99
N ALA A 58 -12.58 22.33 23.91
CA ALA A 58 -13.42 21.23 23.42
C ALA A 58 -12.71 19.87 23.31
N VAL A 59 -11.42 19.77 23.69
CA VAL A 59 -10.64 18.53 23.54
C VAL A 59 -10.63 17.67 24.82
N VAL A 60 -11.14 18.17 25.97
CA VAL A 60 -11.08 17.44 27.24
C VAL A 60 -12.29 16.50 27.49
N ALA A 61 -13.38 16.61 26.71
CA ALA A 61 -14.58 15.82 26.95
C ALA A 61 -14.60 14.41 26.32
N VAL A 62 -13.67 14.09 25.42
CA VAL A 62 -13.66 12.79 24.71
C VAL A 62 -12.83 11.72 25.42
N LEU A 63 -11.93 12.10 26.32
CA LEU A 63 -11.06 11.14 27.03
C LEU A 63 -11.69 10.50 28.29
N VAL A 64 -12.81 11.03 28.79
CA VAL A 64 -13.47 10.46 29.99
C VAL A 64 -14.53 9.40 29.62
N ALA A 65 -15.06 9.40 28.40
CA ALA A 65 -16.03 8.40 27.97
C ALA A 65 -15.42 7.07 27.49
N GLY A 66 -14.12 7.06 27.14
CA GLY A 66 -13.41 5.87 26.67
C GLY A 66 -12.92 4.92 27.77
N ALA A 67 -12.68 5.42 28.98
CA ALA A 67 -12.13 4.60 30.07
C ALA A 67 -13.22 3.85 30.87
N GLY A 68 -14.48 4.25 30.80
CA GLY A 68 -15.59 3.59 31.51
C GLY A 68 -16.16 2.36 30.79
N GLY A 69 -16.00 2.27 29.48
CA GLY A 69 -16.56 1.16 28.67
C GLY A 69 -15.69 -0.11 28.66
N TYR A 70 -14.39 0.01 28.96
CA TYR A 70 -13.47 -1.13 28.89
C TYR A 70 -13.52 -2.05 30.11
N LEU A 71 -14.02 -1.57 31.24
CA LEU A 71 -14.12 -2.34 32.48
C LEU A 71 -15.43 -3.13 32.63
N PHE A 72 -16.41 -2.93 31.74
CA PHE A 72 -17.70 -3.63 31.82
C PHE A 72 -17.78 -4.93 31.01
N LEU A 73 -16.74 -5.25 30.21
CA LEU A 73 -16.69 -6.45 29.35
C LEU A 73 -15.83 -7.60 29.90
N GLN A 74 -15.34 -7.53 31.16
CA GLN A 74 -14.51 -8.58 31.75
C GLN A 74 -15.21 -9.30 32.94
N GLY A 75 -16.52 -9.52 32.82
CA GLY A 75 -17.26 -10.21 33.87
C GLY A 75 -18.19 -11.31 33.34
N ALA A 76 -17.64 -12.43 32.86
CA ALA A 76 -18.39 -13.69 32.76
C ALA A 76 -17.52 -14.85 33.24
N PRO A 77 -17.97 -15.64 34.26
CA PRO A 77 -17.19 -16.74 34.79
C PRO A 77 -17.19 -17.95 33.86
N VAL A 78 -16.02 -18.54 33.68
CA VAL A 78 -15.82 -19.83 33.00
C VAL A 78 -16.22 -20.94 33.96
N PRO A 79 -17.06 -21.93 33.60
CA PRO A 79 -17.28 -23.11 34.39
C PRO A 79 -16.10 -24.06 34.29
N ASP A 80 -15.65 -24.45 35.48
CA ASP A 80 -14.70 -25.49 35.80
C ASP A 80 -15.22 -26.86 35.31
N ALA A 81 -14.42 -27.58 34.58
CA ALA A 81 -14.60 -29.02 34.37
C ALA A 81 -13.25 -29.71 34.45
N SER A 82 -12.94 -30.04 35.71
CA SER A 82 -11.94 -31.05 36.06
C SER A 82 -12.41 -32.45 35.66
N GLU A 83 -11.42 -33.29 35.41
CA GLU A 83 -11.37 -34.74 35.45
C GLU A 83 -11.88 -35.53 34.20
N ALA A 84 -10.90 -36.04 33.47
CA ALA A 84 -10.80 -37.51 33.27
C ALA A 84 -9.38 -37.86 32.80
N MET A 85 -8.77 -38.62 33.67
CA MET A 85 -7.48 -39.28 33.63
C MET A 85 -7.40 -40.41 32.58
N LEU A 86 -6.13 -40.70 32.22
CA LEU A 86 -5.56 -42.00 31.83
C LEU A 86 -5.73 -42.46 30.35
N ALA A 87 -4.67 -42.42 29.58
CA ALA A 87 -3.82 -43.59 29.25
C ALA A 87 -2.82 -43.26 28.17
N ALA A 88 -1.54 -43.34 28.47
CA ALA A 88 -0.49 -43.52 27.49
C ALA A 88 -0.45 -45.01 27.05
N PRO A 89 0.12 -45.30 25.87
CA PRO A 89 1.35 -46.06 25.89
C PRO A 89 2.46 -45.47 25.02
N ALA A 90 3.65 -45.56 25.56
CA ALA A 90 4.92 -45.37 24.90
C ALA A 90 5.20 -46.46 23.84
N GLN A 91 5.98 -46.08 22.86
CA GLN A 91 6.94 -46.82 22.05
C GLN A 91 7.03 -46.16 20.69
N SER A 92 8.13 -45.85 20.04
CA SER A 92 9.45 -46.47 20.05
C SER A 92 10.43 -45.50 19.39
N ALA A 93 11.59 -45.35 19.99
CA ALA A 93 12.74 -44.67 19.38
C ALA A 93 13.22 -45.51 18.17
N ALA A 94 13.31 -44.89 16.99
CA ALA A 94 14.16 -45.38 15.92
C ALA A 94 15.05 -44.23 15.49
N ALA A 95 16.29 -44.28 15.91
CA ALA A 95 17.39 -43.50 15.41
C ALA A 95 17.61 -43.93 13.93
N VAL A 96 17.52 -43.00 13.02
CA VAL A 96 17.99 -43.15 11.64
C VAL A 96 19.02 -42.08 11.35
N ALA A 97 20.16 -42.56 10.95
CA ALA A 97 21.42 -41.93 10.66
C ALA A 97 21.35 -40.62 9.88
N VAL A 98 22.17 -39.67 10.31
CA VAL A 98 22.68 -38.53 9.55
C VAL A 98 23.37 -39.07 8.31
N ALA A 99 22.80 -38.87 7.15
CA ALA A 99 23.51 -38.91 5.88
C ALA A 99 23.70 -37.47 5.43
N ASP A 100 24.91 -37.00 5.66
CA ASP A 100 25.49 -35.81 5.05
C ASP A 100 25.48 -36.02 3.53
N SER A 101 24.66 -35.27 2.83
CA SER A 101 24.71 -35.15 1.39
C SER A 101 24.57 -33.68 1.02
N SER A 102 25.69 -32.97 1.24
CA SER A 102 25.97 -31.73 0.56
C SER A 102 26.01 -31.99 -0.95
N SER A 103 24.89 -31.74 -1.60
CA SER A 103 24.85 -31.42 -3.04
C SER A 103 23.65 -30.51 -3.23
N ALA A 104 23.83 -29.22 -2.91
CA ALA A 104 22.91 -28.18 -3.30
C ALA A 104 23.04 -28.01 -4.82
N ALA A 105 22.18 -28.73 -5.57
CA ALA A 105 21.80 -28.26 -6.89
C ALA A 105 21.21 -26.84 -6.71
N PRO A 106 21.55 -25.86 -7.58
CA PRO A 106 20.92 -24.57 -7.53
C PRO A 106 19.41 -24.79 -7.69
N ALA A 107 18.65 -24.44 -6.66
CA ALA A 107 17.20 -24.40 -6.75
C ALA A 107 16.85 -23.59 -8.00
N PRO A 108 15.86 -24.02 -8.83
CA PRO A 108 15.40 -23.22 -9.95
C PRO A 108 15.02 -21.87 -9.35
N GLN A 109 15.68 -20.80 -9.81
CA GLN A 109 15.35 -19.45 -9.43
C GLN A 109 13.87 -19.27 -9.79
N ALA A 110 13.02 -19.28 -8.79
CA ALA A 110 11.61 -18.97 -8.97
C ALA A 110 11.59 -17.61 -9.67
N ALA A 111 11.04 -17.59 -10.89
CA ALA A 111 10.94 -16.38 -11.68
C ALA A 111 10.34 -15.29 -10.75
N SER A 112 11.14 -14.26 -10.50
CA SER A 112 10.76 -13.21 -9.57
C SER A 112 9.61 -12.42 -10.20
N ILE A 113 8.42 -12.59 -9.62
CA ILE A 113 7.23 -11.87 -10.05
C ILE A 113 7.29 -10.47 -9.44
N GLY A 114 7.45 -9.44 -10.28
CA GLY A 114 7.56 -8.06 -9.82
C GLY A 114 8.84 -7.78 -9.03
N ILE A 115 8.94 -6.59 -8.48
CA ILE A 115 10.08 -6.15 -7.64
C ILE A 115 9.61 -5.99 -6.20
N SER A 116 10.18 -6.80 -5.32
CA SER A 116 9.88 -6.73 -3.88
C SER A 116 10.76 -5.66 -3.21
N PRO A 117 10.17 -4.79 -2.37
CA PRO A 117 10.96 -3.92 -1.51
C PRO A 117 11.81 -4.74 -0.54
N SER A 118 13.03 -4.27 -0.26
CA SER A 118 13.93 -4.99 0.65
C SER A 118 13.46 -4.90 2.10
N GLU A 119 13.81 -5.93 2.90
CA GLU A 119 13.57 -5.90 4.36
C GLU A 119 14.36 -4.77 5.03
N ALA A 120 15.59 -4.53 4.55
CA ALA A 120 16.45 -3.48 5.07
C ALA A 120 15.84 -2.09 4.88
N ASP A 121 15.31 -1.79 3.67
CA ASP A 121 14.66 -0.51 3.40
C ASP A 121 13.40 -0.34 4.25
N THR A 122 12.63 -1.39 4.41
CA THR A 122 11.42 -1.36 5.24
C THR A 122 11.75 -1.13 6.72
N ALA A 123 12.79 -1.79 7.23
CA ALA A 123 13.27 -1.58 8.59
C ALA A 123 13.82 -0.16 8.80
N ALA A 124 14.58 0.36 7.82
CA ALA A 124 15.10 1.72 7.85
C ALA A 124 13.97 2.77 7.92
N LEU A 125 12.90 2.57 7.15
CA LEU A 125 11.72 3.45 7.20
C LEU A 125 11.02 3.43 8.58
N ARG A 126 10.93 2.27 9.23
CA ARG A 126 10.39 2.16 10.59
C ARG A 126 11.26 2.91 11.59
N GLN A 127 12.57 2.70 11.56
CA GLN A 127 13.52 3.40 12.45
C GLN A 127 13.50 4.91 12.22
N GLN A 128 13.41 5.33 10.96
CA GLN A 128 13.28 6.73 10.60
C GLN A 128 12.00 7.33 11.20
N GLY A 129 10.87 6.63 11.09
CA GLY A 129 9.60 7.07 11.67
C GLY A 129 9.67 7.20 13.20
N GLU A 130 10.29 6.24 13.89
CA GLU A 130 10.49 6.30 15.33
C GLU A 130 11.35 7.53 15.73
N LYS A 131 12.45 7.76 15.02
CA LYS A 131 13.30 8.94 15.26
C LYS A 131 12.54 10.23 15.04
N GLN A 132 11.80 10.35 13.95
CA GLN A 132 11.00 11.53 13.64
C GLN A 132 9.92 11.81 14.70
N LEU A 133 9.32 10.75 15.30
CA LEU A 133 8.39 10.91 16.43
C LEU A 133 9.10 11.49 17.65
N LEU A 134 10.30 11.01 17.97
CA LEU A 134 11.10 11.53 19.10
C LEU A 134 11.52 12.98 18.86
N ASP A 135 11.80 13.37 17.61
CA ASP A 135 12.15 14.71 17.21
C ASP A 135 10.91 15.66 17.11
N GLY A 136 9.70 15.14 17.36
CA GLY A 136 8.44 15.90 17.29
C GLY A 136 7.91 16.12 15.87
N GLU A 137 8.46 15.43 14.87
CA GLU A 137 8.12 15.54 13.45
C GLU A 137 6.97 14.55 13.08
N ALA A 138 5.81 14.67 13.70
CA ALA A 138 4.72 13.70 13.58
C ALA A 138 4.29 13.42 12.13
N SER A 139 4.22 14.46 11.27
CA SER A 139 3.84 14.30 9.86
C SER A 139 4.89 13.53 9.06
N ALA A 140 6.17 13.74 9.31
CA ALA A 140 7.26 13.00 8.67
C ALA A 140 7.27 11.54 9.14
N ALA A 141 7.05 11.31 10.43
CA ALA A 141 6.93 9.98 11.00
C ALA A 141 5.76 9.18 10.41
N GLU A 142 4.61 9.83 10.23
CA GLU A 142 3.46 9.23 9.56
C GLU A 142 3.79 8.87 8.10
N ALA A 143 4.48 9.73 7.36
CA ALA A 143 4.89 9.45 6.00
C ALA A 143 5.84 8.23 5.92
N SER A 144 6.84 8.16 6.80
CA SER A 144 7.77 7.01 6.89
C SER A 144 7.03 5.71 7.24
N GLY A 145 6.10 5.78 8.20
CA GLY A 145 5.26 4.64 8.59
C GLY A 145 4.34 4.17 7.45
N ASN A 146 3.77 5.10 6.71
CA ASN A 146 2.93 4.78 5.54
C ASN A 146 3.76 4.12 4.41
N GLN A 147 4.99 4.57 4.17
CA GLN A 147 5.88 3.92 3.20
C GLN A 147 6.27 2.50 3.65
N ALA A 148 6.61 2.30 4.93
CA ALA A 148 6.90 0.97 5.47
C ALA A 148 5.69 0.03 5.35
N ALA A 149 4.48 0.51 5.65
CA ALA A 149 3.25 -0.26 5.50
C ALA A 149 2.96 -0.59 4.02
N ALA A 150 3.19 0.35 3.10
CA ALA A 150 3.06 0.10 1.66
C ALA A 150 4.03 -0.98 1.17
N ASN A 151 5.26 -1.01 1.69
CA ASN A 151 6.23 -2.07 1.38
C ASN A 151 5.72 -3.45 1.79
N GLU A 152 5.13 -3.59 2.98
CA GLU A 152 4.56 -4.88 3.41
C GLU A 152 3.37 -5.29 2.53
N MET A 153 2.49 -4.36 2.18
CA MET A 153 1.38 -4.63 1.26
C MET A 153 1.86 -5.08 -0.12
N MET A 154 2.93 -4.47 -0.64
CA MET A 154 3.54 -4.91 -1.91
C MET A 154 4.07 -6.35 -1.83
N LYS A 155 4.73 -6.74 -0.74
CA LYS A 155 5.20 -8.13 -0.55
C LYS A 155 4.03 -9.11 -0.55
N ILE A 156 2.94 -8.78 0.14
CA ILE A 156 1.72 -9.60 0.14
C ILE A 156 1.14 -9.69 -1.28
N ALA A 157 1.04 -8.57 -1.99
CA ALA A 157 0.54 -8.55 -3.36
C ALA A 157 1.37 -9.41 -4.32
N ILE A 158 2.70 -9.33 -4.24
CA ILE A 158 3.63 -10.16 -5.02
C ILE A 158 3.38 -11.64 -4.73
N ALA A 159 3.24 -12.02 -3.46
CA ALA A 159 2.92 -13.39 -3.08
C ALA A 159 1.54 -13.83 -3.60
N ARG A 160 0.54 -12.96 -3.64
CA ARG A 160 -0.77 -13.22 -4.23
C ARG A 160 -0.69 -13.39 -5.75
N MET A 161 0.08 -12.52 -6.43
CA MET A 161 0.34 -12.68 -7.87
C MET A 161 1.00 -14.02 -8.21
N ALA A 162 1.96 -14.46 -7.39
CA ALA A 162 2.61 -15.77 -7.54
C ALA A 162 1.62 -16.94 -7.39
N GLN A 163 0.57 -16.76 -6.58
CA GLN A 163 -0.50 -17.74 -6.38
C GLN A 163 -1.61 -17.64 -7.44
N GLY A 164 -1.53 -16.71 -8.40
CA GLY A 164 -2.58 -16.44 -9.38
C GLY A 164 -3.81 -15.71 -8.81
N LYS A 165 -3.75 -15.23 -7.57
CA LYS A 165 -4.84 -14.51 -6.88
C LYS A 165 -4.82 -13.02 -7.23
N LEU A 166 -5.09 -12.71 -8.51
CA LEU A 166 -4.87 -11.37 -9.07
C LEU A 166 -5.79 -10.31 -8.44
N ASP A 167 -7.04 -10.65 -8.10
CA ASP A 167 -7.97 -9.71 -7.47
C ASP A 167 -7.56 -9.35 -6.03
N GLU A 168 -7.00 -10.33 -5.30
CA GLU A 168 -6.46 -10.08 -3.96
C GLU A 168 -5.20 -9.22 -4.05
N ALA A 169 -4.31 -9.50 -5.01
CA ALA A 169 -3.12 -8.70 -5.26
C ALA A 169 -3.47 -7.25 -5.62
N GLU A 170 -4.51 -7.04 -6.42
CA GLU A 170 -4.99 -5.71 -6.79
C GLU A 170 -5.44 -4.90 -5.57
N LYS A 171 -6.18 -5.51 -4.66
CA LYS A 171 -6.62 -4.86 -3.41
C LYS A 171 -5.44 -4.41 -2.56
N GLU A 172 -4.42 -5.25 -2.41
CA GLU A 172 -3.22 -4.91 -1.65
C GLU A 172 -2.42 -3.78 -2.30
N LEU A 173 -2.24 -3.80 -3.62
CA LEU A 173 -1.53 -2.75 -4.34
C LEU A 173 -2.29 -1.42 -4.33
N LEU A 174 -3.62 -1.44 -4.43
CA LEU A 174 -4.44 -0.23 -4.29
C LEU A 174 -4.33 0.36 -2.88
N ALA A 175 -4.33 -0.48 -1.85
CA ALA A 175 -4.12 -0.05 -0.48
C ALA A 175 -2.70 0.51 -0.26
N ALA A 176 -1.66 -0.12 -0.85
CA ALA A 176 -0.30 0.39 -0.84
C ALA A 176 -0.20 1.77 -1.52
N ARG A 177 -0.83 1.94 -2.69
CA ARG A 177 -0.88 3.22 -3.40
C ARG A 177 -1.57 4.32 -2.61
N ALA A 178 -2.66 4.00 -1.91
CA ALA A 178 -3.36 4.95 -1.06
C ALA A 178 -2.49 5.46 0.11
N ARG A 179 -1.62 4.59 0.67
CA ARG A 179 -0.71 4.95 1.75
C ARG A 179 0.53 5.71 1.27
N ALA A 180 1.09 5.29 0.14
CA ALA A 180 2.32 5.85 -0.42
C ALA A 180 2.15 6.17 -1.92
N PRO A 181 1.39 7.23 -2.27
CA PRO A 181 1.03 7.53 -3.65
C PRO A 181 2.21 7.96 -4.54
N LYS A 182 3.38 8.21 -3.95
CA LYS A 182 4.61 8.55 -4.70
C LYS A 182 5.63 7.43 -4.71
N GLN A 183 5.27 6.22 -4.26
CA GLN A 183 6.17 5.08 -4.19
C GLN A 183 6.32 4.42 -5.57
N PRO A 184 7.48 4.48 -6.24
CA PRO A 184 7.63 3.97 -7.61
C PRO A 184 7.34 2.47 -7.76
N LEU A 185 7.75 1.66 -6.75
CA LEU A 185 7.56 0.21 -6.77
C LEU A 185 6.09 -0.21 -6.71
N VAL A 186 5.21 0.62 -6.14
CA VAL A 186 3.76 0.35 -6.16
C VAL A 186 3.24 0.37 -7.59
N TYR A 187 3.60 1.38 -8.36
CA TYR A 187 3.21 1.50 -9.77
C TYR A 187 3.83 0.40 -10.64
N TYR A 188 5.10 0.08 -10.39
CA TYR A 188 5.76 -1.03 -11.08
C TYR A 188 5.00 -2.35 -10.87
N ASN A 189 4.71 -2.72 -9.63
CA ASN A 189 3.99 -3.94 -9.31
C ASN A 189 2.54 -3.93 -9.80
N MET A 190 1.88 -2.76 -9.85
CA MET A 190 0.59 -2.59 -10.51
C MET A 190 0.70 -2.88 -12.01
N ALA A 191 1.75 -2.41 -12.68
CA ALA A 191 1.98 -2.69 -14.10
C ALA A 191 2.17 -4.19 -14.35
N VAL A 192 2.96 -4.88 -13.54
CA VAL A 192 3.13 -6.34 -13.60
C VAL A 192 1.79 -7.06 -13.40
N LEU A 193 1.00 -6.62 -12.42
CA LEU A 193 -0.36 -7.16 -12.20
C LEU A 193 -1.24 -6.97 -13.44
N ARG A 194 -1.24 -5.78 -14.06
CA ARG A 194 -2.02 -5.52 -15.29
C ARG A 194 -1.59 -6.43 -16.43
N LEU A 195 -0.30 -6.72 -16.58
CA LEU A 195 0.18 -7.70 -17.57
C LEU A 195 -0.36 -9.10 -17.29
N LYS A 196 -0.36 -9.55 -16.04
CA LYS A 196 -0.95 -10.84 -15.64
C LYS A 196 -2.47 -10.90 -15.89
N GLN A 197 -3.14 -9.77 -15.84
CA GLN A 197 -4.55 -9.61 -16.21
C GLN A 197 -4.75 -9.44 -17.73
N SER A 198 -3.70 -9.52 -18.56
CA SER A 198 -3.73 -9.28 -20.02
C SER A 198 -4.17 -7.85 -20.40
N ARG A 199 -3.96 -6.87 -19.52
CA ARG A 199 -4.32 -5.46 -19.67
C ARG A 199 -3.09 -4.62 -20.03
N THR A 200 -2.53 -4.85 -21.23
CA THR A 200 -1.26 -4.25 -21.65
C THR A 200 -1.27 -2.72 -21.68
N ASP A 201 -2.38 -2.10 -22.12
CA ASP A 201 -2.49 -0.64 -22.18
C ASP A 201 -2.48 0.00 -20.78
N ASP A 202 -3.11 -0.65 -19.82
CA ASP A 202 -3.09 -0.18 -18.43
C ASP A 202 -1.71 -0.41 -17.80
N ALA A 203 -1.04 -1.53 -18.14
CA ALA A 203 0.33 -1.76 -17.70
C ALA A 203 1.28 -0.65 -18.16
N LEU A 204 1.18 -0.21 -19.42
CA LEU A 204 2.01 0.90 -19.91
C LEU A 204 1.79 2.20 -19.14
N LYS A 205 0.55 2.52 -18.78
CA LYS A 205 0.23 3.70 -17.96
C LYS A 205 0.84 3.59 -16.56
N GLU A 206 0.75 2.40 -15.94
CA GLU A 206 1.33 2.20 -14.60
C GLU A 206 2.86 2.25 -14.66
N PHE A 207 3.53 1.74 -15.72
CA PHE A 207 4.98 1.93 -15.90
C PHE A 207 5.35 3.40 -16.06
N GLU A 208 4.60 4.16 -16.84
CA GLU A 208 4.81 5.61 -16.93
C GLU A 208 4.68 6.27 -15.56
N GLY A 209 3.66 5.88 -14.79
CA GLY A 209 3.48 6.31 -13.40
C GLY A 209 4.69 5.99 -12.52
N ALA A 210 5.25 4.77 -12.64
CA ALA A 210 6.45 4.37 -11.92
C ALA A 210 7.65 5.27 -12.25
N PHE A 211 7.89 5.54 -13.52
CA PHE A 211 8.99 6.38 -13.97
C PHE A 211 8.82 7.84 -13.52
N LEU A 212 7.62 8.38 -13.62
CA LEU A 212 7.29 9.73 -13.11
C LEU A 212 7.46 9.83 -11.60
N ALA A 213 7.21 8.74 -10.87
CA ALA A 213 7.44 8.66 -9.43
C ALA A 213 8.92 8.48 -9.04
N GLY A 214 9.83 8.37 -10.02
CA GLY A 214 11.27 8.25 -9.79
C GLY A 214 11.78 6.80 -9.67
N PHE A 215 11.25 5.88 -10.46
CA PHE A 215 11.73 4.50 -10.51
C PHE A 215 13.19 4.40 -10.95
N THR A 216 14.00 3.63 -10.20
CA THR A 216 15.44 3.47 -10.43
C THR A 216 15.91 2.02 -10.61
N HIS A 217 15.03 1.04 -10.41
CA HIS A 217 15.37 -0.39 -10.43
C HIS A 217 15.37 -0.96 -11.87
N PHE A 218 16.12 -0.31 -12.78
CA PHE A 218 16.12 -0.71 -14.19
C PHE A 218 16.79 -2.08 -14.42
N ASN A 219 17.78 -2.46 -13.60
CA ASN A 219 18.44 -3.76 -13.73
C ASN A 219 17.50 -4.91 -13.36
N GLU A 220 16.74 -4.74 -12.27
CA GLU A 220 15.74 -5.69 -11.83
C GLU A 220 14.60 -5.78 -12.85
N MET A 221 14.16 -4.65 -13.40
CA MET A 221 13.18 -4.60 -14.48
C MET A 221 13.66 -5.33 -15.73
N ASP A 222 14.94 -5.22 -16.11
CA ASP A 222 15.51 -5.93 -17.26
C ASP A 222 15.55 -7.46 -17.03
N ALA A 223 15.72 -7.88 -15.79
CA ALA A 223 15.73 -9.28 -15.40
C ALA A 223 14.32 -9.86 -15.18
N ASP A 224 13.28 -9.02 -15.10
CA ASP A 224 11.92 -9.46 -14.82
C ASP A 224 11.31 -10.20 -16.02
N THR A 225 11.07 -11.50 -15.86
CA THR A 225 10.53 -12.36 -16.92
C THR A 225 9.07 -12.06 -17.27
N ASP A 226 8.30 -11.47 -16.36
CA ASP A 226 6.91 -11.09 -16.61
C ASP A 226 6.79 -10.00 -17.70
N LEU A 227 7.87 -9.26 -17.96
CA LEU A 227 7.90 -8.22 -18.99
C LEU A 227 8.24 -8.75 -20.40
N ALA A 228 8.43 -10.05 -20.58
CA ALA A 228 8.85 -10.62 -21.88
C ALA A 228 7.92 -10.21 -23.03
N VAL A 229 6.61 -10.22 -22.80
CA VAL A 229 5.61 -9.79 -23.80
C VAL A 229 5.72 -8.29 -24.07
N LEU A 230 5.90 -7.50 -23.02
CA LEU A 230 5.94 -6.05 -23.15
C LEU A 230 7.21 -5.53 -23.83
N ARG A 231 8.34 -6.26 -23.73
CA ARG A 231 9.59 -5.90 -24.42
C ARG A 231 9.47 -5.90 -25.93
N GLN A 232 8.47 -6.59 -26.49
CA GLN A 232 8.18 -6.60 -27.92
C GLN A 232 7.28 -5.42 -28.34
N ASP A 233 6.71 -4.68 -27.40
CA ASP A 233 5.85 -3.53 -27.69
C ASP A 233 6.70 -2.27 -27.92
N PRO A 234 6.62 -1.64 -29.12
CA PRO A 234 7.42 -0.45 -29.42
C PRO A 234 7.09 0.75 -28.51
N ARG A 235 5.89 0.78 -27.91
CA ARG A 235 5.49 1.81 -26.95
C ARG A 235 6.27 1.68 -25.66
N PHE A 236 6.52 0.45 -25.19
CA PHE A 236 7.35 0.21 -24.02
C PHE A 236 8.81 0.58 -24.27
N ALA A 237 9.37 0.21 -25.43
CA ALA A 237 10.72 0.60 -25.81
C ALA A 237 10.89 2.13 -25.82
N LYS A 238 9.89 2.86 -26.34
CA LYS A 238 9.88 4.33 -26.34
C LYS A 238 9.82 4.89 -24.92
N LEU A 239 9.01 4.30 -24.07
CA LEU A 239 8.86 4.70 -22.66
C LEU A 239 10.20 4.52 -21.91
N ILE A 240 10.85 3.36 -22.03
CA ILE A 240 12.17 3.11 -21.47
C ILE A 240 13.20 4.13 -21.96
N ALA A 241 13.25 4.39 -23.27
CA ALA A 241 14.21 5.33 -23.85
C ALA A 241 14.02 6.78 -23.34
N GLN A 242 12.81 7.14 -22.94
CA GLN A 242 12.49 8.45 -22.38
C GLN A 242 12.95 8.62 -20.94
N TYR A 243 12.82 7.60 -20.11
CA TYR A 243 12.99 7.72 -18.65
C TYR A 243 14.25 7.07 -18.11
N ARG A 244 14.87 6.12 -18.84
CA ARG A 244 16.12 5.50 -18.39
C ARG A 244 17.27 6.51 -18.48
N PRO A 245 18.06 6.71 -17.41
CA PRO A 245 19.26 7.55 -17.47
C PRO A 245 20.22 7.03 -18.52
N LYS A 246 20.82 7.95 -19.30
CA LYS A 246 21.87 7.58 -20.26
C LYS A 246 23.11 7.12 -19.49
N GLY A 247 23.43 5.83 -19.59
CA GLY A 247 24.61 5.24 -18.94
C GLY A 247 24.32 4.39 -17.71
N ALA A 248 23.03 4.07 -17.43
CA ALA A 248 22.64 3.08 -16.43
C ALA A 248 22.54 1.69 -17.07
#